data_d747202e9dd8db78c6fa0279a25b010c
#
_entry.id   d747202e9dd8db78c6fa0279a25b010c
#
_cell.length_a   1.000
_cell.length_b   1.000
_cell.length_c   1.000
_cell.angle_alpha   90.00
_cell.angle_beta   90.00
_cell.angle_gamma   90.00
#
_symmetry.space_group_name_H-M   'P 1'
#
loop_
_entity.id
_entity.type
_entity.pdbx_description
1 polymer ?
#
loop_
_entity_poly.entity_id
_entity_poly.type
_entity_poly.pdbx_seq_one_letter_code
_entity_poly.pdbx_strand_id
1 'polypeptide(L)'
;MKSVKQLFVLLAVFAAITVFVACKSSAKPAPGIKLNSEVKTVTVEHKGTGLGIDSLPQWLTEYIQRNGTRSVEALPDYKNTYVVIAEERGPELQQVITWVNNFNAQQQIGATINTRVASIFKANENKLPDQEESRRKYDNAINTLVTASYSGARKEADWWIKQRITEKGKEPEIRYTAYVIYTIDKSFLLEQVRAEIGKLKNENIELAAAFDAITAQLLEKGLEWE
;
A
#
# COMPACT_ATOMS: atom_id res chain seq x y z
N MET A 1 13.22 59.07 -39.55
CA MET A 1 13.34 57.91 -40.46
C MET A 1 14.04 56.70 -39.83
N LYS A 2 14.34 56.65 -38.51
CA LYS A 2 14.98 55.48 -37.83
C LYS A 2 13.97 54.51 -37.16
N SER A 3 12.73 54.93 -36.96
CA SER A 3 11.71 54.15 -36.23
C SER A 3 11.02 53.06 -37.06
N VAL A 4 10.90 53.24 -38.37
CA VAL A 4 10.17 52.31 -39.25
C VAL A 4 10.96 51.03 -39.56
N LYS A 5 12.32 51.12 -39.62
CA LYS A 5 13.16 49.95 -39.88
C LYS A 5 13.22 48.96 -38.68
N GLN A 6 13.10 49.46 -37.46
CA GLN A 6 13.06 48.59 -36.26
C GLN A 6 11.75 47.84 -36.09
N LEU A 7 10.65 48.45 -36.58
CA LEU A 7 9.35 47.80 -36.51
C LEU A 7 9.26 46.61 -37.47
N PHE A 8 9.88 46.67 -38.66
CA PHE A 8 9.91 45.55 -39.61
C PHE A 8 10.77 44.38 -39.18
N VAL A 9 11.85 44.65 -38.45
CA VAL A 9 12.70 43.56 -37.90
C VAL A 9 12.02 42.80 -36.78
N LEU A 10 11.24 43.49 -35.93
CA LEU A 10 10.44 42.82 -34.88
C LEU A 10 9.26 41.99 -35.43
N LEU A 11 8.65 42.43 -36.51
CA LEU A 11 7.57 41.67 -37.17
C LEU A 11 8.10 40.42 -37.91
N ALA A 12 9.34 40.46 -38.45
CA ALA A 12 9.96 39.32 -39.10
C ALA A 12 10.39 38.22 -38.10
N VAL A 13 10.76 38.58 -36.87
CA VAL A 13 11.13 37.63 -35.81
C VAL A 13 9.89 36.92 -35.23
N PHE A 14 8.74 37.64 -35.17
CA PHE A 14 7.50 37.00 -34.70
C PHE A 14 6.85 36.01 -35.70
N ALA A 15 7.10 36.22 -37.00
CA ALA A 15 6.59 35.30 -38.02
C ALA A 15 7.38 33.99 -38.11
N ALA A 16 8.64 33.97 -37.60
CA ALA A 16 9.48 32.77 -37.63
C ALA A 16 9.22 31.79 -36.47
N ILE A 17 8.50 32.21 -35.40
CA ILE A 17 8.24 31.39 -34.21
C ILE A 17 6.95 30.55 -34.34
N THR A 18 6.09 30.86 -35.30
CA THR A 18 4.81 30.16 -35.47
C THR A 18 4.85 28.93 -36.37
N VAL A 19 6.00 28.52 -36.90
CA VAL A 19 6.11 27.37 -37.81
C VAL A 19 6.60 26.08 -37.13
N PHE A 20 6.93 26.10 -35.81
CA PHE A 20 7.47 24.92 -35.12
C PHE A 20 6.46 24.13 -34.27
N VAL A 21 5.17 24.37 -34.38
CA VAL A 21 4.14 23.60 -33.59
C VAL A 21 3.26 22.75 -34.50
N ALA A 22 3.82 22.10 -35.50
CA ALA A 22 3.13 21.10 -36.28
C ALA A 22 3.97 19.86 -36.59
N CYS A 23 4.82 19.42 -35.67
CA CYS A 23 5.22 18.02 -35.68
C CYS A 23 4.10 17.20 -35.05
N LYS A 24 3.09 16.83 -35.86
CA LYS A 24 2.31 15.64 -35.60
C LYS A 24 3.30 14.46 -35.57
N SER A 25 3.84 14.13 -34.39
CA SER A 25 4.42 12.81 -34.19
C SER A 25 3.28 11.82 -34.35
N SER A 26 3.15 11.23 -35.52
CA SER A 26 2.40 10.01 -35.72
C SER A 26 3.20 8.88 -35.04
N ALA A 27 3.32 8.94 -33.70
CA ALA A 27 3.68 7.78 -32.91
C ALA A 27 2.58 6.75 -33.20
N LYS A 28 2.93 5.72 -33.98
CA LYS A 28 2.05 4.53 -34.08
C LYS A 28 1.72 4.17 -32.64
N PRO A 29 0.42 3.99 -32.28
CA PRO A 29 0.06 3.53 -30.96
C PRO A 29 0.87 2.26 -30.70
N ALA A 30 1.56 2.21 -29.58
CA ALA A 30 2.25 1.00 -29.14
C ALA A 30 1.23 -0.15 -29.27
N PRO A 31 1.65 -1.33 -29.79
CA PRO A 31 0.75 -2.45 -29.92
C PRO A 31 0.14 -2.65 -28.54
N GLY A 32 -1.17 -2.40 -28.43
CA GLY A 32 -1.89 -2.57 -27.18
C GLY A 32 -1.63 -3.99 -26.72
N ILE A 33 -1.21 -4.14 -25.46
CA ILE A 33 -1.13 -5.45 -24.80
C ILE A 33 -2.52 -6.04 -24.96
N LYS A 34 -2.68 -7.00 -25.88
CA LYS A 34 -3.90 -7.79 -25.97
C LYS A 34 -3.95 -8.58 -24.68
N LEU A 35 -4.67 -8.07 -23.67
CA LEU A 35 -5.05 -8.87 -22.52
C LEU A 35 -5.75 -10.10 -23.10
N ASN A 36 -5.14 -11.27 -22.88
CA ASN A 36 -5.63 -12.52 -23.40
C ASN A 36 -6.94 -12.82 -22.66
N SER A 37 -8.08 -12.46 -23.23
CA SER A 37 -9.42 -12.64 -22.66
C SER A 37 -9.85 -14.12 -22.61
N GLU A 38 -8.94 -15.05 -22.87
CA GLU A 38 -9.19 -16.49 -22.96
C GLU A 38 -8.78 -17.29 -21.70
N VAL A 39 -8.32 -16.61 -20.62
CA VAL A 39 -8.08 -17.30 -19.35
C VAL A 39 -9.38 -17.28 -18.53
N LYS A 40 -9.96 -18.44 -18.33
CA LYS A 40 -11.16 -18.65 -17.51
C LYS A 40 -10.75 -19.26 -16.17
N THR A 41 -11.06 -18.59 -15.06
CA THR A 41 -10.86 -19.10 -13.71
C THR A 41 -12.21 -19.42 -13.07
N VAL A 42 -12.39 -20.62 -12.56
CA VAL A 42 -13.62 -21.07 -11.89
C VAL A 42 -13.24 -21.66 -10.53
N THR A 43 -13.86 -21.16 -9.46
CA THR A 43 -13.76 -21.78 -8.14
C THR A 43 -14.55 -23.11 -8.16
N VAL A 44 -13.89 -24.21 -7.85
CA VAL A 44 -14.49 -25.55 -7.87
C VAL A 44 -14.73 -26.12 -6.47
N GLU A 45 -14.01 -25.58 -5.47
CA GLU A 45 -14.12 -26.01 -4.07
C GLU A 45 -13.53 -24.94 -3.15
N HIS A 46 -13.95 -24.91 -1.90
CA HIS A 46 -13.34 -24.06 -0.86
C HIS A 46 -13.52 -24.68 0.54
N LYS A 47 -12.86 -24.12 1.54
CA LYS A 47 -12.85 -24.63 2.93
C LYS A 47 -14.25 -24.95 3.48
N GLY A 48 -15.26 -24.17 3.12
CA GLY A 48 -16.63 -24.35 3.57
C GLY A 48 -17.40 -25.47 2.88
N THR A 49 -16.96 -25.91 1.69
CA THR A 49 -17.70 -26.88 0.87
C THR A 49 -17.97 -28.19 1.62
N GLY A 50 -16.97 -28.70 2.36
CA GLY A 50 -17.10 -29.90 3.17
C GLY A 50 -18.05 -29.76 4.39
N LEU A 51 -18.43 -28.52 4.74
CA LEU A 51 -19.34 -28.18 5.83
C LEU A 51 -20.73 -27.77 5.32
N GLY A 52 -20.99 -27.89 4.01
CA GLY A 52 -22.24 -27.43 3.39
C GLY A 52 -22.38 -25.91 3.30
N ILE A 53 -21.28 -25.17 3.36
CA ILE A 53 -21.26 -23.72 3.19
C ILE A 53 -20.94 -23.44 1.73
N ASP A 54 -21.90 -22.86 1.00
CA ASP A 54 -21.78 -22.60 -0.43
C ASP A 54 -21.17 -21.23 -0.77
N SER A 55 -21.11 -20.32 0.21
CA SER A 55 -20.60 -18.97 0.02
C SER A 55 -19.25 -18.73 0.68
N LEU A 56 -18.45 -17.87 0.07
CA LEU A 56 -17.21 -17.36 0.70
C LEU A 56 -17.56 -16.45 1.87
N PRO A 57 -16.69 -16.36 2.89
CA PRO A 57 -16.83 -15.36 3.95
C PRO A 57 -16.89 -13.94 3.36
N GLN A 58 -17.67 -13.06 3.99
CA GLN A 58 -17.85 -11.70 3.50
C GLN A 58 -16.54 -10.93 3.35
N TRP A 59 -15.63 -11.05 4.33
CA TRP A 59 -14.33 -10.39 4.26
C TRP A 59 -13.50 -10.82 3.05
N LEU A 60 -13.56 -12.10 2.68
CA LEU A 60 -12.83 -12.64 1.53
C LEU A 60 -13.47 -12.20 0.22
N THR A 61 -14.80 -12.16 0.17
CA THR A 61 -15.54 -11.66 -0.99
C THR A 61 -15.21 -10.19 -1.26
N GLU A 62 -15.23 -9.34 -0.24
CA GLU A 62 -14.87 -7.92 -0.34
C GLU A 62 -13.42 -7.73 -0.77
N TYR A 63 -12.49 -8.49 -0.18
CA TYR A 63 -11.08 -8.44 -0.54
C TYR A 63 -10.83 -8.78 -2.02
N ILE A 64 -11.41 -9.89 -2.49
CA ILE A 64 -11.22 -10.35 -3.88
C ILE A 64 -11.87 -9.39 -4.88
N GLN A 65 -13.11 -8.93 -4.61
CA GLN A 65 -13.86 -8.09 -5.54
C GLN A 65 -13.29 -6.69 -5.68
N ARG A 66 -12.80 -6.11 -4.59
CA ARG A 66 -12.32 -4.72 -4.54
C ARG A 66 -10.81 -4.59 -4.51
N ASN A 67 -10.11 -5.72 -4.55
CA ASN A 67 -8.65 -5.82 -4.60
C ASN A 67 -7.94 -5.01 -3.50
N GLY A 68 -8.38 -5.16 -2.25
CA GLY A 68 -7.73 -4.48 -1.15
C GLY A 68 -8.35 -4.64 0.23
N THR A 69 -7.55 -4.34 1.25
CA THR A 69 -7.95 -4.44 2.66
C THR A 69 -8.90 -3.34 3.11
N ARG A 70 -8.90 -2.17 2.45
CA ARG A 70 -9.79 -1.04 2.79
C ARG A 70 -11.27 -1.41 2.74
N SER A 71 -11.70 -2.21 1.77
CA SER A 71 -13.08 -2.64 1.68
C SER A 71 -13.48 -3.55 2.84
N VAL A 72 -12.53 -4.34 3.33
CA VAL A 72 -12.71 -5.20 4.50
C VAL A 72 -12.76 -4.36 5.78
N GLU A 73 -11.87 -3.37 5.94
CA GLU A 73 -11.88 -2.43 7.07
C GLU A 73 -13.17 -1.61 7.17
N ALA A 74 -13.88 -1.42 6.06
CA ALA A 74 -15.18 -0.75 6.03
C ALA A 74 -16.34 -1.62 6.54
N LEU A 75 -16.15 -2.94 6.66
CA LEU A 75 -17.15 -3.84 7.23
C LEU A 75 -17.35 -3.56 8.72
N PRO A 76 -18.57 -3.69 9.25
CA PRO A 76 -18.88 -3.42 10.66
C PRO A 76 -17.95 -4.14 11.65
N ASP A 77 -17.61 -5.40 11.37
CA ASP A 77 -16.79 -6.25 12.23
C ASP A 77 -15.32 -5.80 12.29
N TYR A 78 -14.85 -5.02 11.31
CA TYR A 78 -13.45 -4.59 11.19
C TYR A 78 -13.25 -3.08 11.29
N LYS A 79 -14.31 -2.30 11.51
CA LYS A 79 -14.29 -0.84 11.45
C LYS A 79 -13.23 -0.17 12.34
N ASN A 80 -12.95 -0.75 13.51
CA ASN A 80 -12.00 -0.20 14.48
C ASN A 80 -10.65 -0.92 14.47
N THR A 81 -10.38 -1.70 13.42
CA THR A 81 -9.14 -2.47 13.28
C THR A 81 -8.41 -2.09 12.01
N TYR A 82 -7.08 -2.22 12.03
CA TYR A 82 -6.31 -2.38 10.82
C TYR A 82 -6.35 -3.84 10.41
N VAL A 83 -6.53 -4.06 9.11
CA VAL A 83 -6.65 -5.39 8.54
C VAL A 83 -5.40 -5.70 7.72
N VAL A 84 -4.81 -6.85 7.98
CA VAL A 84 -3.76 -7.44 7.14
C VAL A 84 -4.27 -8.76 6.59
N ILE A 85 -4.28 -8.87 5.26
CA ILE A 85 -4.61 -10.11 4.57
C ILE A 85 -3.37 -10.54 3.80
N ALA A 86 -2.99 -11.80 4.01
CA ALA A 86 -1.95 -12.43 3.25
C ALA A 86 -2.52 -13.59 2.45
N GLU A 87 -1.94 -13.82 1.27
CA GLU A 87 -2.33 -14.92 0.39
C GLU A 87 -1.12 -15.71 -0.09
N GLU A 88 -1.31 -17.01 -0.26
CA GLU A 88 -0.35 -17.90 -0.88
C GLU A 88 -1.03 -18.75 -1.93
N ARG A 89 -0.36 -18.96 -3.05
CA ARG A 89 -0.85 -19.72 -4.18
C ARG A 89 0.08 -20.89 -4.47
N GLY A 90 -0.50 -22.06 -4.73
CA GLY A 90 0.28 -23.23 -5.04
C GLY A 90 -0.55 -24.36 -5.67
N PRO A 91 0.13 -25.39 -6.19
CA PRO A 91 -0.54 -26.54 -6.79
C PRO A 91 -1.13 -27.49 -5.75
N GLU A 92 -0.68 -27.43 -4.49
CA GLU A 92 -1.05 -28.36 -3.43
C GLU A 92 -1.68 -27.63 -2.24
N LEU A 93 -2.83 -28.14 -1.77
CA LEU A 93 -3.55 -27.58 -0.64
C LEU A 93 -2.70 -27.54 0.64
N GLN A 94 -1.99 -28.62 0.96
CA GLN A 94 -1.21 -28.72 2.18
C GLN A 94 -0.08 -27.68 2.23
N GLN A 95 0.54 -27.39 1.09
CA GLN A 95 1.60 -26.38 1.00
C GLN A 95 1.07 -24.98 1.37
N VAL A 96 -0.04 -24.56 0.75
CA VAL A 96 -0.61 -23.23 1.00
C VAL A 96 -1.18 -23.08 2.42
N ILE A 97 -1.76 -24.15 2.99
CA ILE A 97 -2.22 -24.16 4.39
C ILE A 97 -1.04 -24.04 5.35
N THR A 98 0.03 -24.78 5.11
CA THR A 98 1.24 -24.73 5.95
C THR A 98 1.83 -23.32 5.95
N TRP A 99 1.88 -22.66 4.78
CA TRP A 99 2.35 -21.29 4.69
C TRP A 99 1.49 -20.34 5.50
N VAL A 100 0.15 -20.39 5.36
CA VAL A 100 -0.81 -19.56 6.11
C VAL A 100 -0.64 -19.73 7.62
N ASN A 101 -0.43 -20.95 8.10
CA ASN A 101 -0.26 -21.23 9.52
C ASN A 101 1.07 -20.71 10.07
N ASN A 102 2.08 -20.57 9.23
CA ASN A 102 3.40 -20.05 9.58
C ASN A 102 3.56 -18.56 9.26
N PHE A 103 2.53 -17.90 8.73
CA PHE A 103 2.61 -16.50 8.36
C PHE A 103 2.84 -15.60 9.58
N ASN A 104 3.89 -14.80 9.54
CA ASN A 104 4.23 -13.86 10.59
C ASN A 104 3.54 -12.49 10.38
N ALA A 105 2.32 -12.39 10.87
CA ALA A 105 1.53 -11.16 10.77
C ALA A 105 2.17 -9.97 11.50
N GLN A 106 2.87 -10.19 12.60
CA GLN A 106 3.53 -9.10 13.34
C GLN A 106 4.61 -8.44 12.51
N GLN A 107 5.40 -9.22 11.79
CA GLN A 107 6.42 -8.68 10.88
C GLN A 107 5.78 -7.87 9.75
N GLN A 108 4.72 -8.36 9.14
CA GLN A 108 4.02 -7.66 8.07
C GLN A 108 3.36 -6.37 8.56
N ILE A 109 2.71 -6.41 9.71
CA ILE A 109 2.12 -5.23 10.35
C ILE A 109 3.22 -4.23 10.69
N GLY A 110 4.32 -4.67 11.29
CA GLY A 110 5.48 -3.84 11.57
C GLY A 110 5.97 -3.12 10.31
N ALA A 111 6.23 -3.85 9.23
CA ALA A 111 6.69 -3.27 7.96
C ALA A 111 5.72 -2.22 7.40
N THR A 112 4.42 -2.47 7.51
CA THR A 112 3.38 -1.56 7.03
C THR A 112 3.32 -0.27 7.87
N ILE A 113 3.34 -0.39 9.21
CA ILE A 113 3.38 0.75 10.13
C ILE A 113 4.63 1.57 9.89
N ASN A 114 5.76 0.91 9.78
CA ASN A 114 7.06 1.52 9.54
C ASN A 114 7.05 2.40 8.29
N THR A 115 6.50 1.89 7.19
CA THR A 115 6.36 2.66 5.95
C THR A 115 5.53 3.92 6.18
N ARG A 116 4.43 3.82 6.93
CA ARG A 116 3.55 4.96 7.21
C ARG A 116 4.20 5.98 8.14
N VAL A 117 4.78 5.53 9.24
CA VAL A 117 5.50 6.40 10.17
C VAL A 117 6.63 7.11 9.43
N ALA A 118 7.44 6.40 8.64
CA ALA A 118 8.49 7.00 7.84
C ALA A 118 7.96 8.08 6.87
N SER A 119 6.81 7.84 6.23
CA SER A 119 6.18 8.84 5.33
C SER A 119 5.75 10.11 6.07
N ILE A 120 5.18 9.96 7.28
CA ILE A 120 4.78 11.09 8.12
C ILE A 120 6.01 11.88 8.59
N PHE A 121 7.08 11.19 8.99
CA PHE A 121 8.34 11.81 9.35
C PHE A 121 8.92 12.60 8.18
N LYS A 122 9.00 11.99 7.01
CA LYS A 122 9.50 12.65 5.79
C LYS A 122 8.69 13.90 5.43
N ALA A 123 7.38 13.86 5.58
CA ALA A 123 6.51 15.02 5.32
C ALA A 123 6.74 16.18 6.32
N ASN A 124 7.36 15.93 7.48
CA ASN A 124 7.69 16.92 8.49
C ASN A 124 9.17 17.30 8.54
N GLU A 125 10.00 16.80 7.62
CA GLU A 125 11.44 17.08 7.57
C GLU A 125 11.74 18.58 7.44
N ASN A 126 10.90 19.36 6.77
CA ASN A 126 11.01 20.81 6.64
C ASN A 126 10.85 21.60 7.95
N LYS A 127 10.41 20.95 9.02
CA LYS A 127 10.30 21.54 10.37
C LYS A 127 11.56 21.33 11.21
N LEU A 128 12.55 20.63 10.67
CA LEU A 128 13.83 20.40 11.35
C LEU A 128 14.70 21.65 11.32
N PRO A 129 15.55 21.84 12.34
CA PRO A 129 16.65 22.81 12.28
C PRO A 129 17.58 22.50 11.12
N ASP A 130 18.14 23.55 10.50
CA ASP A 130 18.99 23.45 9.32
C ASP A 130 20.40 22.89 9.58
N GLN A 131 20.57 22.14 10.66
CA GLN A 131 21.82 21.54 11.10
C GLN A 131 21.89 20.07 10.63
N GLU A 132 23.00 19.70 10.03
CA GLU A 132 23.25 18.33 9.53
C GLU A 132 23.16 17.28 10.66
N GLU A 133 23.57 17.65 11.88
CA GLU A 133 23.47 16.77 13.05
C GLU A 133 22.02 16.48 13.42
N SER A 134 21.13 17.48 13.39
CA SER A 134 19.69 17.32 13.64
C SER A 134 19.04 16.40 12.60
N ARG A 135 19.42 16.52 11.35
CA ARG A 135 18.95 15.63 10.26
C ARG A 135 19.39 14.20 10.51
N ARG A 136 20.65 13.95 10.85
CA ARG A 136 21.14 12.60 11.18
C ARG A 136 20.41 11.98 12.38
N LYS A 137 20.16 12.75 13.44
CA LYS A 137 19.40 12.27 14.61
C LYS A 137 17.97 11.93 14.24
N TYR A 138 17.35 12.74 13.37
CA TYR A 138 16.01 12.49 12.86
C TYR A 138 15.93 11.21 12.04
N ASP A 139 16.86 11.00 11.11
CA ASP A 139 16.95 9.77 10.32
C ASP A 139 17.15 8.53 11.20
N ASN A 140 17.98 8.64 12.25
CA ASN A 140 18.17 7.56 13.22
C ASN A 140 16.87 7.28 14.00
N ALA A 141 16.12 8.31 14.35
CA ALA A 141 14.82 8.15 15.00
C ALA A 141 13.79 7.44 14.10
N ILE A 142 13.75 7.79 12.81
CA ILE A 142 12.93 7.08 11.82
C ILE A 142 13.34 5.60 11.78
N ASN A 143 14.61 5.31 11.67
CA ASN A 143 15.11 3.94 11.62
C ASN A 143 14.75 3.14 12.89
N THR A 144 14.78 3.78 14.06
CA THR A 144 14.36 3.16 15.32
C THR A 144 12.88 2.81 15.30
N LEU A 145 12.02 3.72 14.87
CA LEU A 145 10.59 3.46 14.72
C LEU A 145 10.30 2.37 13.70
N VAL A 146 11.04 2.38 12.58
CA VAL A 146 10.92 1.38 11.50
C VAL A 146 11.32 -0.02 11.98
N THR A 147 12.19 -0.13 12.96
CA THR A 147 12.60 -1.42 13.55
C THR A 147 11.84 -1.79 14.82
N ALA A 148 10.96 -0.91 15.33
CA ALA A 148 10.15 -1.19 16.50
C ALA A 148 9.22 -2.39 16.28
N SER A 149 9.04 -3.18 17.33
CA SER A 149 8.11 -4.32 17.31
C SER A 149 6.75 -3.89 17.85
N TYR A 150 5.71 -4.04 17.04
CA TYR A 150 4.34 -3.78 17.43
C TYR A 150 3.62 -5.10 17.73
N SER A 151 2.83 -5.11 18.80
CA SER A 151 2.10 -6.29 19.28
C SER A 151 0.59 -6.14 19.11
N GLY A 152 -0.15 -7.22 19.41
CA GLY A 152 -1.62 -7.19 19.45
C GLY A 152 -2.30 -7.63 18.14
N ALA A 153 -1.53 -8.08 17.15
CA ALA A 153 -2.10 -8.72 15.97
C ALA A 153 -2.78 -10.04 16.34
N ARG A 154 -4.03 -10.23 15.91
CA ARG A 154 -4.80 -11.45 16.13
C ARG A 154 -5.17 -12.07 14.78
N LYS A 155 -5.01 -13.40 14.66
CA LYS A 155 -5.57 -14.16 13.57
C LYS A 155 -7.08 -14.27 13.78
N GLU A 156 -7.86 -13.72 12.85
CA GLU A 156 -9.33 -13.80 12.90
C GLU A 156 -9.84 -15.04 12.17
N ALA A 157 -9.31 -15.27 10.96
CA ALA A 157 -9.74 -16.41 10.15
C ALA A 157 -8.68 -16.80 9.12
N ASP A 158 -8.82 -17.98 8.59
CA ASP A 158 -8.17 -18.41 7.36
C ASP A 158 -9.20 -19.07 6.42
N TRP A 159 -8.92 -19.02 5.14
CA TRP A 159 -9.75 -19.64 4.14
C TRP A 159 -8.91 -20.09 2.96
N TRP A 160 -9.31 -21.16 2.29
CA TRP A 160 -8.71 -21.57 1.03
C TRP A 160 -9.77 -21.78 -0.04
N ILE A 161 -9.37 -21.57 -1.27
CA ILE A 161 -10.16 -21.84 -2.48
C ILE A 161 -9.35 -22.69 -3.42
N LYS A 162 -10.04 -23.59 -4.14
CA LYS A 162 -9.50 -24.40 -5.23
C LYS A 162 -10.08 -23.90 -6.53
N GLN A 163 -9.25 -23.57 -7.46
CA GLN A 163 -9.64 -22.98 -8.73
C GLN A 163 -9.17 -23.87 -9.88
N ARG A 164 -10.02 -23.94 -10.90
CA ARG A 164 -9.64 -24.47 -12.21
C ARG A 164 -9.36 -23.30 -13.13
N ILE A 165 -8.15 -23.25 -13.65
CA ILE A 165 -7.69 -22.24 -14.60
C ILE A 165 -7.63 -22.90 -15.96
N THR A 166 -8.39 -22.39 -16.92
CA THR A 166 -8.43 -22.87 -18.30
C THR A 166 -7.92 -21.77 -19.21
N GLU A 167 -6.88 -22.08 -19.96
CA GLU A 167 -6.31 -21.19 -20.98
C GLU A 167 -6.37 -21.92 -22.32
N LYS A 168 -6.74 -21.17 -23.37
CA LYS A 168 -6.88 -21.75 -24.71
C LYS A 168 -5.58 -22.39 -25.19
N GLY A 169 -5.66 -23.65 -25.57
CA GLY A 169 -4.52 -24.44 -26.06
C GLY A 169 -3.63 -25.02 -24.99
N LYS A 170 -4.02 -24.91 -23.70
CA LYS A 170 -3.33 -25.55 -22.58
C LYS A 170 -4.26 -26.50 -21.82
N GLU A 171 -3.70 -27.50 -21.18
CA GLU A 171 -4.43 -28.34 -20.23
C GLU A 171 -4.91 -27.50 -19.04
N PRO A 172 -6.12 -27.78 -18.52
CA PRO A 172 -6.62 -27.11 -17.32
C PRO A 172 -5.71 -27.33 -16.12
N GLU A 173 -5.35 -26.23 -15.45
CA GLU A 173 -4.56 -26.25 -14.22
C GLU A 173 -5.45 -26.15 -12.98
N ILE A 174 -5.16 -26.95 -11.96
CA ILE A 174 -5.75 -26.79 -10.62
C ILE A 174 -4.79 -26.00 -9.76
N ARG A 175 -5.30 -24.96 -9.12
CA ARG A 175 -4.55 -24.10 -8.21
C ARG A 175 -5.32 -23.86 -6.93
N TYR A 176 -4.60 -23.94 -5.82
CA TYR A 176 -5.11 -23.55 -4.51
C TYR A 176 -4.61 -22.16 -4.17
N THR A 177 -5.47 -21.36 -3.55
CA THR A 177 -5.09 -20.09 -2.92
C THR A 177 -5.59 -20.13 -1.50
N ALA A 178 -4.69 -19.96 -0.54
CA ALA A 178 -5.05 -19.82 0.87
C ALA A 178 -4.89 -18.36 1.28
N TYR A 179 -5.80 -17.90 2.13
CA TYR A 179 -5.88 -16.54 2.66
C TYR A 179 -5.88 -16.60 4.18
N VAL A 180 -5.25 -15.63 4.80
CA VAL A 180 -5.36 -15.42 6.23
C VAL A 180 -5.61 -13.94 6.50
N ILE A 181 -6.54 -13.66 7.42
CA ILE A 181 -6.84 -12.32 7.89
C ILE A 181 -6.38 -12.17 9.34
N TYR A 182 -5.62 -11.10 9.56
CA TYR A 182 -5.22 -10.62 10.88
C TYR A 182 -5.77 -9.23 11.10
N THR A 183 -6.08 -8.94 12.35
CA THR A 183 -6.51 -7.61 12.79
C THR A 183 -5.64 -7.11 13.93
N ILE A 184 -5.58 -5.79 14.05
CA ILE A 184 -5.05 -5.09 15.21
C ILE A 184 -5.94 -3.90 15.50
N ASP A 185 -6.30 -3.69 16.78
CA ASP A 185 -7.09 -2.53 17.18
C ASP A 185 -6.35 -1.23 16.87
N LYS A 186 -7.07 -0.29 16.22
CA LYS A 186 -6.50 1.00 15.78
C LYS A 186 -5.99 1.84 16.95
N SER A 187 -6.74 1.89 18.03
CA SER A 187 -6.38 2.70 19.20
C SER A 187 -5.15 2.10 19.90
N PHE A 188 -5.15 0.79 20.08
CA PHE A 188 -4.01 0.08 20.70
C PHE A 188 -2.71 0.24 19.90
N LEU A 189 -2.77 0.12 18.58
CA LEU A 189 -1.62 0.32 17.72
C LEU A 189 -1.11 1.76 17.79
N LEU A 190 -2.03 2.74 17.75
CA LEU A 190 -1.68 4.15 17.82
C LEU A 190 -1.02 4.52 19.16
N GLU A 191 -1.44 3.92 20.26
CA GLU A 191 -0.79 4.08 21.58
C GLU A 191 0.64 3.57 21.57
N GLN A 192 0.90 2.42 20.96
CA GLN A 192 2.26 1.88 20.84
C GLN A 192 3.16 2.80 20.02
N VAL A 193 2.69 3.28 18.87
CA VAL A 193 3.44 4.23 18.02
C VAL A 193 3.76 5.53 18.77
N ARG A 194 2.78 6.07 19.51
CA ARG A 194 2.98 7.28 20.33
C ARG A 194 4.00 7.06 21.45
N ALA A 195 3.95 5.90 22.09
CA ALA A 195 4.90 5.57 23.16
C ALA A 195 6.34 5.54 22.63
N GLU A 196 6.55 4.97 21.43
CA GLU A 196 7.88 4.96 20.80
C GLU A 196 8.33 6.37 20.39
N ILE A 197 7.44 7.19 19.81
CA ILE A 197 7.74 8.61 19.50
C ILE A 197 8.08 9.38 20.78
N GLY A 198 7.36 9.13 21.88
CA GLY A 198 7.62 9.75 23.17
C GLY A 198 9.01 9.44 23.73
N LYS A 199 9.49 8.21 23.59
CA LYS A 199 10.86 7.82 23.97
C LYS A 199 11.88 8.59 23.15
N LEU A 200 11.72 8.62 21.83
CA LEU A 200 12.62 9.33 20.92
C LEU A 200 12.67 10.85 21.18
N LYS A 201 11.51 11.45 21.53
CA LYS A 201 11.43 12.86 21.93
C LYS A 201 12.25 13.15 23.18
N ASN A 202 12.21 12.27 24.18
CA ASN A 202 12.98 12.42 25.42
C ASN A 202 14.49 12.26 25.18
N GLU A 203 14.89 11.42 24.22
CA GLU A 203 16.28 11.21 23.85
C GLU A 203 16.86 12.34 22.97
N ASN A 204 15.97 13.07 22.25
CA ASN A 204 16.35 14.09 21.27
C ASN A 204 15.54 15.38 21.50
N ILE A 205 15.80 16.09 22.58
CA ILE A 205 15.05 17.27 23.01
C ILE A 205 15.02 18.36 21.93
N GLU A 206 16.10 18.52 21.16
CA GLU A 206 16.19 19.48 20.05
C GLU A 206 15.23 19.17 18.90
N LEU A 207 14.74 17.94 18.78
CA LEU A 207 13.76 17.50 17.78
C LEU A 207 12.33 17.48 18.35
N ALA A 208 12.11 17.91 19.58
CA ALA A 208 10.83 17.80 20.27
C ALA A 208 9.67 18.42 19.45
N ALA A 209 9.87 19.58 18.84
CA ALA A 209 8.84 20.23 18.02
C ALA A 209 8.42 19.41 16.79
N ALA A 210 9.38 18.71 16.14
CA ALA A 210 9.09 17.83 15.02
C ALA A 210 8.31 16.59 15.49
N PHE A 211 8.68 15.99 16.62
CA PHE A 211 7.96 14.85 17.20
C PHE A 211 6.54 15.22 17.65
N ASP A 212 6.36 16.42 18.22
CA ASP A 212 5.02 16.92 18.59
C ASP A 212 4.13 17.11 17.37
N ALA A 213 4.67 17.65 16.27
CA ALA A 213 3.92 17.81 15.03
C ALA A 213 3.50 16.44 14.43
N ILE A 214 4.38 15.44 14.49
CA ILE A 214 4.08 14.08 14.04
C ILE A 214 3.01 13.44 14.92
N THR A 215 3.13 13.59 16.24
CA THR A 215 2.14 13.08 17.19
C THR A 215 0.77 13.72 16.96
N ALA A 216 0.71 15.04 16.73
CA ALA A 216 -0.52 15.75 16.40
C ALA A 216 -1.15 15.23 15.10
N GLN A 217 -0.35 15.01 14.06
CA GLN A 217 -0.82 14.45 12.79
C GLN A 217 -1.34 13.02 12.92
N LEU A 218 -0.69 12.19 13.74
CA LEU A 218 -1.16 10.85 14.06
C LEU A 218 -2.46 10.87 14.87
N LEU A 219 -2.67 11.88 15.72
CA LEU A 219 -3.92 12.06 16.46
C LEU A 219 -5.07 12.44 15.54
N GLU A 220 -4.81 13.31 14.57
CA GLU A 220 -5.81 13.83 13.64
C GLU A 220 -6.21 12.80 12.57
N LYS A 221 -5.23 12.15 11.96
CA LYS A 221 -5.42 11.31 10.78
C LYS A 221 -5.34 9.82 11.05
N GLY A 222 -4.86 9.43 12.23
CA GLY A 222 -4.53 8.03 12.51
C GLY A 222 -3.38 7.54 11.62
N LEU A 223 -3.31 6.22 11.50
CA LEU A 223 -2.42 5.53 10.55
C LEU A 223 -3.18 5.19 9.25
N GLU A 224 -4.02 6.10 8.76
CA GLU A 224 -4.79 5.84 7.55
C GLU A 224 -3.86 5.64 6.34
N TRP A 225 -4.18 4.63 5.56
CA TRP A 225 -3.51 4.30 4.32
C TRP A 225 -4.19 5.07 3.19
N GLU A 226 -3.48 5.94 2.49
CA GLU A 226 -3.95 6.48 1.21
C GLU A 226 -3.77 5.47 0.07
#